data_17fe0973c7925b071beabe45dbd9bcbb
#
_entry.id   17fe0973c7925b071beabe45dbd9bcbb
#
_cell.length_a   1.000
_cell.length_b   1.000
_cell.length_c   1.000
_cell.angle_alpha   90.00
_cell.angle_beta   90.00
_cell.angle_gamma   90.00
#
_symmetry.space_group_name_H-M   'P 1'
#
loop_
_entity.id
_entity.type
_entity.pdbx_description
1 polymer ?
#
loop_
_entity_poly.entity_id
_entity_poly.type
_entity_poly.pdbx_seq_one_letter_code
_entity_poly.pdbx_strand_id
1 'polypeptide(L)'
;LADRGVALEVWAYSDEKTNAILASGELPDLMYVTRDNLDVMIEAGMVLNLEDYLDQMPHITEKEELQTAMNYAREFESNGTGILYGMPTVVGGKSLSYSILKTMTVVNWKYYYGIGCPEIKDQWQLLDVMEEMLKAYPTGEDGVQNQGTYLNAGSDTEYWANINAYLKWFGYDPTELKYLLESDMVNAEYKSILEDDSKYKEGLKWYNQAYRRGLLDPDSISNDRQTQIAKVNNGYAMVPSGTIQGYGKYKPVYLEGQKIYQESWNSIYGGKYLLVINAKSKNIDAAVAFMDMLADADAYFEIRNGREGAAIWYLDDDGVCQLQQSYIDNYGSGNDTIFSDGEIATLWNTPWLIDDNNYYTSYVGPDGEYRKRRPEDWSDLMEVTYNTDDWKQWKELTGYDFSVDQVMDAGNYYLTSDLDYITNFASTPDDMMKLTIDAIRDVVVNASWKMVYAESDEDFEALWSQMVQDCKDLGAQDIIDWRLADLETAKQT
;
A
#
# COMPACT_ATOMS: atom_id res chain seq x y z
N LEU A 1 24.69 -10.60 8.70
CA LEU A 1 24.15 -11.55 9.67
C LEU A 1 25.14 -12.66 9.98
N ALA A 2 25.65 -13.38 8.99
CA ALA A 2 26.63 -14.46 9.19
C ALA A 2 27.90 -13.97 9.92
N ASP A 3 28.40 -12.80 9.58
CA ASP A 3 29.58 -12.17 10.19
C ASP A 3 29.34 -11.78 11.68
N ARG A 4 28.07 -11.64 12.06
CA ARG A 4 27.62 -11.41 13.45
C ARG A 4 27.20 -12.71 14.16
N GLY A 5 27.39 -13.86 13.52
CA GLY A 5 27.04 -15.18 14.08
C GLY A 5 25.54 -15.45 14.17
N VAL A 6 24.71 -14.71 13.42
CA VAL A 6 23.26 -14.88 13.40
C VAL A 6 22.82 -15.57 12.13
N ALA A 7 22.06 -16.66 12.25
CA ALA A 7 21.34 -17.31 11.18
C ALA A 7 19.85 -17.14 11.39
N LEU A 8 19.11 -16.74 10.36
CA LEU A 8 17.66 -16.57 10.40
C LEU A 8 16.97 -17.76 9.75
N GLU A 9 15.96 -18.29 10.43
CA GLU A 9 14.91 -19.10 9.82
C GLU A 9 13.64 -18.24 9.76
N VAL A 10 13.19 -17.91 8.54
CA VAL A 10 12.06 -17.01 8.33
C VAL A 10 10.80 -17.82 8.02
N TRP A 11 9.74 -17.55 8.75
CA TRP A 11 8.43 -18.15 8.55
C TRP A 11 7.48 -17.15 7.92
N ALA A 12 6.71 -17.60 6.91
CA ALA A 12 5.68 -16.76 6.34
C ALA A 12 4.58 -16.47 7.37
N TYR A 13 4.17 -15.20 7.43
CA TYR A 13 3.05 -14.76 8.26
C TYR A 13 1.71 -15.30 7.71
N SER A 14 0.82 -15.70 8.61
CA SER A 14 -0.62 -15.85 8.35
C SER A 14 -1.38 -15.73 9.67
N ASP A 15 -2.60 -15.24 9.64
CA ASP A 15 -3.45 -15.10 10.84
C ASP A 15 -3.72 -16.46 11.48
N GLU A 16 -3.97 -17.50 10.67
CA GLU A 16 -4.17 -18.86 11.17
C GLU A 16 -2.95 -19.37 11.95
N LYS A 17 -1.75 -19.19 11.39
CA LYS A 17 -0.50 -19.59 12.04
C LYS A 17 -0.24 -18.78 13.30
N THR A 18 -0.49 -17.49 13.27
CA THR A 18 -0.38 -16.60 14.43
C THR A 18 -1.32 -17.07 15.56
N ASN A 19 -2.57 -17.33 15.25
CA ASN A 19 -3.54 -17.85 16.23
C ASN A 19 -3.12 -19.20 16.81
N ALA A 20 -2.57 -20.10 15.98
CA ALA A 20 -2.05 -21.40 16.45
C ALA A 20 -0.85 -21.23 17.38
N ILE A 21 0.06 -20.32 17.09
CA ILE A 21 1.24 -19.97 17.92
C ILE A 21 0.76 -19.41 19.26
N LEU A 22 -0.17 -18.44 19.24
CA LEU A 22 -0.71 -17.85 20.46
C LEU A 22 -1.41 -18.90 21.36
N ALA A 23 -2.20 -19.78 20.75
CA ALA A 23 -2.91 -20.85 21.47
C ALA A 23 -1.96 -21.91 22.08
N SER A 24 -0.84 -22.22 21.41
CA SER A 24 0.15 -23.18 21.90
C SER A 24 1.11 -22.59 22.93
N GLY A 25 1.33 -21.26 22.89
CA GLY A 25 2.32 -20.57 23.68
C GLY A 25 3.79 -20.83 23.24
N GLU A 26 3.96 -21.46 22.08
CA GLU A 26 5.29 -21.77 21.49
C GLU A 26 5.64 -20.69 20.44
N LEU A 27 6.17 -19.55 20.90
CA LEU A 27 6.58 -18.47 20.03
C LEU A 27 7.95 -18.72 19.40
N PRO A 28 8.18 -18.25 18.15
CA PRO A 28 9.54 -18.07 17.63
C PRO A 28 10.34 -17.07 18.46
N ASP A 29 11.64 -16.93 18.23
CA ASP A 29 12.49 -15.99 18.96
C ASP A 29 12.03 -14.54 18.75
N LEU A 30 11.63 -14.19 17.52
CA LEU A 30 11.08 -12.90 17.12
C LEU A 30 9.77 -13.12 16.38
N MET A 31 8.82 -12.21 16.53
CA MET A 31 7.52 -12.28 15.85
C MET A 31 6.98 -10.90 15.56
N TYR A 32 6.39 -10.71 14.38
CA TYR A 32 5.52 -9.56 14.09
C TYR A 32 4.12 -9.85 14.60
N VAL A 33 3.57 -8.92 15.37
CA VAL A 33 2.23 -9.05 15.96
C VAL A 33 1.42 -7.78 15.69
N THR A 34 0.12 -7.92 15.58
CA THR A 34 -0.78 -6.77 15.59
C THR A 34 -0.93 -6.23 17.01
N ARG A 35 -1.38 -4.99 17.14
CA ARG A 35 -1.68 -4.39 18.46
C ARG A 35 -2.66 -5.23 19.26
N ASP A 36 -3.73 -5.72 18.64
CA ASP A 36 -4.73 -6.58 19.30
C ASP A 36 -4.13 -7.85 19.90
N ASN A 37 -3.15 -8.45 19.25
CA ASN A 37 -2.47 -9.65 19.73
C ASN A 37 -1.46 -9.36 20.84
N LEU A 38 -0.88 -8.16 20.86
CA LEU A 38 0.13 -7.78 21.83
C LEU A 38 -0.42 -7.78 23.27
N ASP A 39 -1.60 -7.27 23.49
CA ASP A 39 -2.24 -7.23 24.82
C ASP A 39 -2.39 -8.63 25.39
N VAL A 40 -2.89 -9.58 24.60
CA VAL A 40 -3.01 -11.00 24.99
C VAL A 40 -1.65 -11.60 25.34
N MET A 41 -0.61 -11.26 24.59
CA MET A 41 0.75 -11.76 24.82
C MET A 41 1.39 -11.17 26.07
N ILE A 42 1.13 -9.90 26.37
CA ILE A 42 1.57 -9.24 27.60
C ILE A 42 0.93 -9.91 28.81
N GLU A 43 -0.39 -10.09 28.82
CA GLU A 43 -1.12 -10.75 29.90
C GLU A 43 -0.64 -12.19 30.15
N ALA A 44 -0.31 -12.91 29.09
CA ALA A 44 0.21 -14.27 29.19
C ALA A 44 1.73 -14.35 29.52
N GLY A 45 2.41 -13.22 29.63
CA GLY A 45 3.87 -13.18 29.89
C GLY A 45 4.70 -13.81 28.77
N MET A 46 4.27 -13.67 27.53
CA MET A 46 4.91 -14.27 26.35
C MET A 46 6.00 -13.38 25.76
N VAL A 47 5.91 -12.07 25.96
CA VAL A 47 6.80 -11.07 25.34
C VAL A 47 7.81 -10.51 26.33
N LEU A 48 8.98 -10.21 25.83
CA LEU A 48 10.10 -9.68 26.59
C LEU A 48 9.87 -8.20 26.95
N ASN A 49 10.25 -7.79 28.17
CA ASN A 49 10.37 -6.38 28.52
C ASN A 49 11.61 -5.81 27.80
N LEU A 50 11.42 -4.98 26.80
CA LEU A 50 12.51 -4.41 26.00
C LEU A 50 13.28 -3.32 26.75
N GLU A 51 12.71 -2.70 27.79
CA GLU A 51 13.40 -1.67 28.62
C GLU A 51 14.69 -2.21 29.23
N ASP A 52 14.72 -3.50 29.58
CA ASP A 52 15.88 -4.15 30.19
C ASP A 52 17.05 -4.34 29.19
N TYR A 53 16.84 -4.08 27.91
CA TYR A 53 17.79 -4.33 26.81
C TYR A 53 18.11 -3.11 25.97
N LEU A 54 17.49 -1.94 26.21
CA LEU A 54 17.69 -0.75 25.41
C LEU A 54 19.16 -0.28 25.38
N ASP A 55 19.91 -0.50 26.42
CA ASP A 55 21.34 -0.20 26.48
C ASP A 55 22.18 -1.05 25.50
N GLN A 56 21.64 -2.16 25.04
CA GLN A 56 22.24 -3.05 24.05
C GLN A 56 21.75 -2.76 22.61
N MET A 57 20.87 -1.77 22.46
CA MET A 57 20.26 -1.37 21.16
C MET A 57 20.60 0.08 20.79
N PRO A 58 21.89 0.41 20.56
CA PRO A 58 22.29 1.79 20.30
C PRO A 58 21.69 2.37 19.01
N HIS A 59 21.54 1.57 17.94
CA HIS A 59 20.94 2.06 16.69
C HIS A 59 19.46 2.46 16.88
N ILE A 60 18.73 1.78 17.74
CA ILE A 60 17.36 2.12 18.10
C ILE A 60 17.31 3.35 19.01
N THR A 61 18.12 3.36 20.06
CA THR A 61 18.06 4.42 21.08
C THR A 61 18.60 5.76 20.59
N GLU A 62 19.53 5.76 19.64
CA GLU A 62 20.10 6.96 19.03
C GLU A 62 19.26 7.55 17.88
N LYS A 63 18.23 6.83 17.40
CA LYS A 63 17.34 7.30 16.32
C LYS A 63 16.20 8.13 16.88
N GLU A 64 16.22 9.42 16.57
CA GLU A 64 15.18 10.37 16.99
C GLU A 64 13.81 9.97 16.43
N GLU A 65 13.78 9.46 15.19
CA GLU A 65 12.57 9.03 14.49
C GLU A 65 11.80 7.93 15.24
N LEU A 66 12.53 7.05 15.95
CA LEU A 66 11.90 5.96 16.72
C LEU A 66 11.36 6.39 18.09
N GLN A 67 11.84 7.51 18.64
CA GLN A 67 11.49 7.90 20.01
C GLN A 67 9.99 8.21 20.16
N THR A 68 9.38 8.91 19.20
CA THR A 68 7.94 9.19 19.21
C THR A 68 7.13 7.90 19.18
N ALA A 69 7.47 6.98 18.29
CA ALA A 69 6.78 5.69 18.17
C ALA A 69 6.97 4.81 19.42
N MET A 70 8.17 4.77 20.00
CA MET A 70 8.43 4.02 21.24
C MET A 70 7.66 4.59 22.42
N ASN A 71 7.55 5.92 22.54
CA ASN A 71 6.77 6.55 23.59
C ASN A 71 5.27 6.28 23.41
N TYR A 72 4.79 6.33 22.18
CA TYR A 72 3.42 5.93 21.86
C TYR A 72 3.15 4.47 22.25
N ALA A 73 4.06 3.54 21.92
CA ALA A 73 3.92 2.13 22.28
C ALA A 73 3.90 1.92 23.82
N ARG A 74 4.70 2.67 24.59
CA ARG A 74 4.66 2.64 26.06
C ARG A 74 3.33 3.10 26.61
N GLU A 75 2.76 4.15 26.04
CA GLU A 75 1.54 4.76 26.55
C GLU A 75 0.28 3.98 26.10
N PHE A 76 0.20 3.59 24.84
CA PHE A 76 -1.03 3.06 24.23
C PHE A 76 -0.99 1.55 23.93
N GLU A 77 0.20 0.91 23.89
CA GLU A 77 0.37 -0.49 23.46
C GLU A 77 1.04 -1.36 24.53
N SER A 78 1.01 -0.92 25.76
CA SER A 78 1.67 -1.60 26.89
C SER A 78 0.69 -2.33 27.82
N ASN A 79 -0.58 -2.42 27.46
CA ASN A 79 -1.66 -2.88 28.35
C ASN A 79 -1.65 -2.13 29.71
N GLY A 80 -1.40 -0.80 29.65
CA GLY A 80 -1.39 0.10 30.82
C GLY A 80 -0.18 -0.03 31.74
N THR A 81 0.84 -0.81 31.39
CA THR A 81 2.05 -0.98 32.23
C THR A 81 3.09 0.13 32.05
N GLY A 82 3.05 0.85 30.93
CA GLY A 82 4.06 1.84 30.55
C GLY A 82 5.41 1.24 30.10
N ILE A 83 5.46 -0.08 29.84
CA ILE A 83 6.66 -0.81 29.44
C ILE A 83 6.65 -1.05 27.94
N LEU A 84 7.80 -0.92 27.29
CA LEU A 84 7.95 -1.26 25.87
C LEU A 84 8.09 -2.77 25.70
N TYR A 85 7.07 -3.43 25.16
CA TYR A 85 7.07 -4.87 24.87
C TYR A 85 7.25 -5.20 23.39
N GLY A 86 6.87 -4.28 22.51
CA GLY A 86 7.03 -4.43 21.08
C GLY A 86 7.68 -3.19 20.48
N MET A 87 8.61 -3.41 19.55
CA MET A 87 9.22 -2.33 18.80
C MET A 87 8.30 -1.93 17.64
N PRO A 88 7.86 -0.64 17.56
CA PRO A 88 7.09 -0.16 16.44
C PRO A 88 7.83 -0.36 15.13
N THR A 89 7.09 -0.71 14.09
CA THR A 89 7.63 -0.95 12.74
C THR A 89 7.08 0.06 11.75
N VAL A 90 7.76 0.23 10.63
CA VAL A 90 7.35 1.16 9.56
C VAL A 90 7.22 2.60 10.07
N VAL A 91 8.13 2.99 10.97
CA VAL A 91 8.17 4.35 11.53
C VAL A 91 8.76 5.30 10.50
N GLY A 92 8.11 6.43 10.28
CA GLY A 92 8.64 7.48 9.43
C GLY A 92 7.63 8.57 9.11
N GLY A 93 8.15 9.72 8.72
CA GLY A 93 7.37 10.82 8.17
C GLY A 93 6.96 10.57 6.73
N LYS A 94 6.00 11.34 6.25
CA LYS A 94 5.62 11.34 4.83
C LYS A 94 6.50 12.30 4.07
N SER A 95 7.12 11.81 3.01
CA SER A 95 7.95 12.60 2.12
C SER A 95 7.46 12.46 0.68
N LEU A 96 7.68 13.53 -0.09
CA LEU A 96 7.34 13.54 -1.50
C LEU A 96 8.12 12.43 -2.24
N SER A 97 7.40 11.60 -2.98
CA SER A 97 8.00 10.65 -3.93
C SER A 97 7.71 11.11 -5.35
N TYR A 98 8.78 11.23 -6.16
CA TYR A 98 8.66 11.55 -7.58
C TYR A 98 8.50 10.30 -8.45
N SER A 99 8.90 9.15 -7.93
CA SER A 99 8.98 7.94 -8.74
C SER A 99 7.61 7.32 -9.05
N ILE A 100 6.64 7.40 -8.13
CA ILE A 100 5.33 6.75 -8.31
C ILE A 100 4.23 7.51 -7.58
N LEU A 101 3.24 8.01 -8.33
CA LEU A 101 1.97 8.48 -7.79
C LEU A 101 0.95 7.34 -7.86
N LYS A 102 0.94 6.49 -6.85
CA LYS A 102 0.11 5.26 -6.81
C LYS A 102 -1.39 5.50 -6.93
N THR A 103 -1.85 6.71 -6.61
CA THR A 103 -3.26 7.09 -6.63
C THR A 103 -3.66 7.82 -7.92
N MET A 104 -2.74 8.00 -8.85
CA MET A 104 -3.02 8.65 -10.14
C MET A 104 -3.64 7.68 -11.15
N THR A 105 -4.55 8.19 -11.98
CA THR A 105 -5.08 7.44 -13.12
C THR A 105 -3.99 7.22 -14.15
N VAL A 106 -3.90 6.02 -14.70
CA VAL A 106 -2.94 5.69 -15.76
C VAL A 106 -3.63 4.99 -16.92
N VAL A 107 -3.10 5.15 -18.12
CA VAL A 107 -3.56 4.49 -19.34
C VAL A 107 -2.46 3.65 -19.96
N ASN A 108 -2.80 2.57 -20.65
CA ASN A 108 -1.85 1.84 -21.47
C ASN A 108 -1.33 2.77 -22.58
N TRP A 109 -0.08 3.21 -22.44
CA TRP A 109 0.47 4.29 -23.24
C TRP A 109 0.54 3.96 -24.72
N LYS A 110 0.93 2.75 -25.06
CA LYS A 110 1.02 2.28 -26.46
C LYS A 110 -0.31 2.45 -27.19
N TYR A 111 -1.40 2.03 -26.57
CA TYR A 111 -2.71 2.07 -27.19
C TYR A 111 -3.31 3.48 -27.18
N TYR A 112 -3.11 4.22 -26.09
CA TYR A 112 -3.55 5.61 -26.00
C TYR A 112 -2.83 6.52 -27.00
N TYR A 113 -1.50 6.40 -27.09
CA TYR A 113 -0.70 7.11 -28.08
C TYR A 113 -1.07 6.71 -29.51
N GLY A 114 -1.34 5.43 -29.73
CA GLY A 114 -1.73 4.89 -31.03
C GLY A 114 -3.07 5.39 -31.57
N ILE A 115 -3.99 5.87 -30.71
CA ILE A 115 -5.22 6.54 -31.11
C ILE A 115 -5.10 8.07 -31.16
N GLY A 116 -3.89 8.62 -30.95
CA GLY A 116 -3.61 10.05 -31.08
C GLY A 116 -3.84 10.87 -29.81
N CYS A 117 -3.82 10.24 -28.64
CA CYS A 117 -3.95 10.89 -27.32
C CYS A 117 -5.13 11.84 -27.21
N PRO A 118 -6.38 11.38 -27.42
CA PRO A 118 -7.55 12.25 -27.27
C PRO A 118 -7.62 12.84 -25.86
N GLU A 119 -8.09 14.07 -25.75
CA GLU A 119 -8.24 14.73 -24.44
C GLU A 119 -9.15 13.91 -23.52
N ILE A 120 -8.73 13.74 -22.27
CA ILE A 120 -9.52 13.10 -21.21
C ILE A 120 -9.76 14.16 -20.13
N LYS A 121 -10.98 14.65 -20.02
CA LYS A 121 -11.32 15.69 -19.02
C LYS A 121 -11.70 15.09 -17.68
N ASP A 122 -12.54 14.06 -17.72
CA ASP A 122 -13.09 13.45 -16.52
C ASP A 122 -13.16 11.91 -16.65
N GLN A 123 -13.60 11.27 -15.60
CA GLN A 123 -13.72 9.81 -15.52
C GLN A 123 -14.76 9.23 -16.51
N TRP A 124 -15.76 10.01 -16.92
CA TRP A 124 -16.77 9.55 -17.87
C TRP A 124 -16.23 9.55 -19.30
N GLN A 125 -15.51 10.61 -19.66
CA GLN A 125 -14.81 10.66 -20.95
C GLN A 125 -13.68 9.63 -21.04
N LEU A 126 -13.09 9.24 -19.90
CA LEU A 126 -12.14 8.12 -19.86
C LEU A 126 -12.77 6.83 -20.38
N LEU A 127 -14.04 6.56 -20.09
CA LEU A 127 -14.74 5.39 -20.66
C LEU A 127 -14.85 5.48 -22.19
N ASP A 128 -15.11 6.68 -22.75
CA ASP A 128 -15.16 6.88 -24.19
C ASP A 128 -13.82 6.57 -24.85
N VAL A 129 -12.75 7.07 -24.25
CA VAL A 129 -11.37 6.81 -24.72
C VAL A 129 -11.01 5.33 -24.60
N MET A 130 -11.42 4.66 -23.53
CA MET A 130 -11.22 3.20 -23.39
C MET A 130 -11.93 2.43 -24.51
N GLU A 131 -13.15 2.82 -24.91
CA GLU A 131 -13.84 2.22 -26.06
C GLU A 131 -13.07 2.42 -27.37
N GLU A 132 -12.57 3.62 -27.61
CA GLU A 132 -11.76 3.91 -28.80
C GLU A 132 -10.48 3.07 -28.82
N MET A 133 -9.78 2.95 -27.68
CA MET A 133 -8.60 2.11 -27.55
C MET A 133 -8.92 0.64 -27.83
N LEU A 134 -9.96 0.07 -27.22
CA LEU A 134 -10.36 -1.32 -27.45
C LEU A 134 -10.81 -1.58 -28.89
N LYS A 135 -11.51 -0.63 -29.51
CA LYS A 135 -11.92 -0.74 -30.91
C LYS A 135 -10.73 -0.76 -31.86
N ALA A 136 -9.69 0.04 -31.56
CA ALA A 136 -8.47 0.08 -32.35
C ALA A 136 -7.55 -1.12 -32.08
N TYR A 137 -7.51 -1.57 -30.83
CA TYR A 137 -6.61 -2.62 -30.35
C TYR A 137 -7.38 -3.68 -29.53
N PRO A 138 -8.19 -4.53 -30.18
CA PRO A 138 -8.99 -5.52 -29.46
C PRO A 138 -8.18 -6.66 -28.85
N THR A 139 -6.94 -6.86 -29.33
CA THR A 139 -6.02 -7.90 -28.83
C THR A 139 -4.62 -7.33 -28.65
N GLY A 140 -3.88 -7.91 -27.72
CA GLY A 140 -2.43 -7.70 -27.57
C GLY A 140 -1.64 -8.28 -28.77
N GLU A 141 -0.32 -8.07 -28.75
CA GLU A 141 0.60 -8.60 -29.78
C GLU A 141 0.67 -10.13 -29.80
N ASP A 142 0.41 -10.75 -28.66
CA ASP A 142 0.33 -12.20 -28.47
C ASP A 142 -1.02 -12.82 -28.85
N GLY A 143 -1.97 -11.97 -29.29
CA GLY A 143 -3.32 -12.39 -29.68
C GLY A 143 -4.29 -12.54 -28.50
N VAL A 144 -3.87 -12.24 -27.27
CA VAL A 144 -4.75 -12.24 -26.09
C VAL A 144 -5.68 -11.04 -26.15
N GLN A 145 -6.94 -11.24 -25.78
CA GLN A 145 -7.95 -10.19 -25.80
C GLN A 145 -7.62 -9.10 -24.78
N ASN A 146 -7.60 -7.86 -25.21
CA ASN A 146 -7.53 -6.70 -24.36
C ASN A 146 -8.88 -6.42 -23.70
N GLN A 147 -8.85 -5.76 -22.54
CA GLN A 147 -10.02 -5.32 -21.80
C GLN A 147 -9.89 -3.83 -21.46
N GLY A 148 -10.98 -3.14 -21.25
CA GLY A 148 -10.96 -1.76 -20.80
C GLY A 148 -10.33 -1.68 -19.40
N THR A 149 -10.89 -2.42 -18.46
CA THR A 149 -10.41 -2.51 -17.07
C THR A 149 -10.69 -3.87 -16.47
N TYR A 150 -10.07 -4.16 -15.31
CA TYR A 150 -10.22 -5.39 -14.55
C TYR A 150 -10.61 -5.07 -13.12
N LEU A 151 -11.43 -5.92 -12.53
CA LEU A 151 -11.59 -6.03 -11.09
C LEU A 151 -11.10 -7.40 -10.62
N ASN A 152 -10.97 -7.60 -9.30
CA ASN A 152 -10.76 -8.90 -8.70
C ASN A 152 -11.75 -9.13 -7.56
N ALA A 153 -12.01 -10.40 -7.24
CA ALA A 153 -12.95 -10.78 -6.19
C ALA A 153 -12.46 -10.39 -4.78
N GLY A 154 -11.16 -10.09 -4.64
CA GLY A 154 -10.50 -9.97 -3.35
C GLY A 154 -10.17 -11.33 -2.75
N SER A 155 -9.57 -11.31 -1.57
CA SER A 155 -9.37 -12.47 -0.69
C SER A 155 -10.00 -12.19 0.66
N ASP A 156 -10.04 -13.17 1.54
CA ASP A 156 -10.56 -13.00 2.90
C ASP A 156 -9.85 -11.90 3.71
N THR A 157 -8.60 -11.60 3.35
CA THR A 157 -7.77 -10.56 3.95
C THR A 157 -7.65 -9.29 3.10
N GLU A 158 -8.00 -9.36 1.82
CA GLU A 158 -7.95 -8.26 0.86
C GLU A 158 -9.36 -7.97 0.38
N TYR A 159 -10.07 -7.21 1.15
CA TYR A 159 -11.41 -6.79 0.81
C TYR A 159 -11.42 -6.12 -0.57
N TRP A 160 -12.37 -6.41 -1.42
CA TRP A 160 -12.89 -5.61 -2.54
C TRP A 160 -11.98 -4.43 -2.95
N ALA A 161 -10.68 -4.74 -3.08
CA ALA A 161 -9.65 -3.71 -3.09
C ALA A 161 -9.72 -2.77 -4.31
N ASN A 162 -10.40 -3.19 -5.39
CA ASN A 162 -10.26 -2.51 -6.67
C ASN A 162 -11.20 -1.32 -6.87
N ILE A 163 -12.34 -1.30 -6.19
CA ILE A 163 -13.17 -0.09 -6.15
C ILE A 163 -12.36 1.08 -5.58
N ASN A 164 -11.36 0.79 -4.73
CA ASN A 164 -10.46 1.77 -4.15
C ASN A 164 -9.71 2.58 -5.22
N ALA A 165 -9.35 1.98 -6.36
CA ALA A 165 -8.66 2.69 -7.41
C ALA A 165 -9.44 3.92 -7.86
N TYR A 166 -10.75 3.77 -8.07
CA TYR A 166 -11.61 4.89 -8.43
C TYR A 166 -11.67 5.96 -7.34
N LEU A 167 -11.88 5.55 -6.08
CA LEU A 167 -11.98 6.49 -4.96
C LEU A 167 -10.66 7.24 -4.75
N LYS A 168 -9.54 6.53 -4.85
CA LYS A 168 -8.20 7.11 -4.73
C LYS A 168 -7.88 8.17 -5.78
N TRP A 169 -8.46 8.08 -6.98
CA TRP A 169 -8.31 9.14 -7.99
C TRP A 169 -8.86 10.49 -7.50
N PHE A 170 -9.83 10.47 -6.59
CA PHE A 170 -10.50 11.67 -6.09
C PHE A 170 -10.17 12.00 -4.63
N GLY A 171 -9.14 11.37 -4.07
CA GLY A 171 -8.67 11.65 -2.71
C GLY A 171 -9.43 10.94 -1.62
N TYR A 172 -10.11 9.82 -1.92
CA TYR A 172 -10.87 9.04 -0.94
C TYR A 172 -10.31 7.65 -0.75
N ASP A 173 -10.46 7.12 0.46
CA ASP A 173 -10.19 5.72 0.80
C ASP A 173 -11.39 5.12 1.55
N PRO A 174 -11.98 4.01 1.10
CA PRO A 174 -13.17 3.41 1.72
C PRO A 174 -12.82 2.30 2.73
N THR A 175 -11.59 2.17 3.17
CA THR A 175 -11.15 1.01 3.97
C THR A 175 -11.55 1.08 5.45
N GLU A 176 -11.94 2.24 5.94
CA GLU A 176 -12.34 2.40 7.34
C GLU A 176 -13.58 1.55 7.65
N LEU A 177 -13.54 0.82 8.78
CA LEU A 177 -14.55 -0.17 9.17
C LEU A 177 -14.89 -1.18 8.07
N LYS A 178 -13.89 -1.64 7.32
CA LYS A 178 -14.04 -2.65 6.27
C LYS A 178 -15.11 -2.27 5.22
N TYR A 179 -14.99 -1.07 4.66
CA TYR A 179 -15.91 -0.48 3.67
C TYR A 179 -17.26 0.01 4.21
N LEU A 180 -17.33 0.47 5.43
CA LEU A 180 -18.52 1.13 5.96
C LEU A 180 -18.39 2.67 5.96
N LEU A 181 -17.16 3.17 6.05
CA LEU A 181 -16.84 4.59 5.91
C LEU A 181 -15.86 4.83 4.77
N GLU A 182 -16.04 5.90 4.05
CA GLU A 182 -15.04 6.49 3.17
C GLU A 182 -14.35 7.67 3.87
N SER A 183 -13.03 7.72 3.74
CA SER A 183 -12.18 8.76 4.31
C SER A 183 -11.82 9.77 3.22
N ASP A 184 -12.11 11.06 3.42
CA ASP A 184 -11.53 12.13 2.63
C ASP A 184 -10.07 12.32 3.10
N MET A 185 -9.14 11.82 2.30
CA MET A 185 -7.70 11.81 2.61
C MET A 185 -7.09 13.21 2.59
N VAL A 186 -7.79 14.19 2.04
CA VAL A 186 -7.35 15.58 1.94
C VAL A 186 -7.76 16.39 3.16
N ASN A 187 -9.02 16.23 3.59
CA ASN A 187 -9.62 17.04 4.65
C ASN A 187 -9.66 16.33 6.02
N ALA A 188 -9.24 15.08 6.09
CA ALA A 188 -9.34 14.22 7.28
C ALA A 188 -10.79 14.10 7.79
N GLU A 189 -11.73 13.97 6.86
CA GLU A 189 -13.15 13.81 7.15
C GLU A 189 -13.59 12.38 6.81
N TYR A 190 -14.62 11.92 7.51
CA TYR A 190 -15.17 10.58 7.32
C TYR A 190 -16.66 10.66 7.02
N LYS A 191 -17.10 9.81 6.09
CA LYS A 191 -18.49 9.76 5.65
C LYS A 191 -18.92 8.31 5.47
N SER A 192 -20.19 8.02 5.74
CA SER A 192 -20.73 6.69 5.44
C SER A 192 -20.77 6.45 3.94
N ILE A 193 -20.30 5.27 3.52
CA ILE A 193 -20.47 4.83 2.13
C ILE A 193 -21.95 4.67 1.75
N LEU A 194 -22.84 4.48 2.73
CA LEU A 194 -24.28 4.26 2.52
C LEU A 194 -25.05 5.53 2.13
N GLU A 195 -24.38 6.67 2.05
CA GLU A 195 -24.99 7.91 1.60
C GLU A 195 -25.07 7.98 0.07
N ASP A 196 -26.15 8.59 -0.43
CA ASP A 196 -26.44 8.64 -1.86
C ASP A 196 -25.41 9.42 -2.68
N ASP A 197 -24.69 10.35 -2.05
CA ASP A 197 -23.65 11.17 -2.65
C ASP A 197 -22.23 10.68 -2.27
N SER A 198 -22.11 9.43 -1.79
CA SER A 198 -20.80 8.83 -1.50
C SER A 198 -19.98 8.61 -2.77
N LYS A 199 -18.65 8.76 -2.64
CA LYS A 199 -17.72 8.41 -3.71
C LYS A 199 -17.74 6.91 -4.03
N TYR A 200 -18.07 6.11 -3.01
CA TYR A 200 -18.25 4.67 -3.18
C TYR A 200 -19.39 4.36 -4.18
N LYS A 201 -20.57 4.98 -4.02
CA LYS A 201 -21.68 4.84 -4.97
C LYS A 201 -21.30 5.30 -6.38
N GLU A 202 -20.60 6.44 -6.47
CA GLU A 202 -20.12 6.98 -7.75
C GLU A 202 -19.16 6.01 -8.45
N GLY A 203 -18.23 5.41 -7.70
CA GLY A 203 -17.31 4.40 -8.21
C GLY A 203 -18.02 3.14 -8.71
N LEU A 204 -19.03 2.65 -7.97
CA LEU A 204 -19.85 1.53 -8.43
C LEU A 204 -20.58 1.85 -9.74
N LYS A 205 -21.11 3.07 -9.88
CA LYS A 205 -21.74 3.53 -11.13
C LYS A 205 -20.76 3.57 -12.30
N TRP A 206 -19.53 4.02 -12.04
CA TRP A 206 -18.49 4.03 -13.08
C TRP A 206 -18.16 2.63 -13.56
N TYR A 207 -17.98 1.66 -12.65
CA TYR A 207 -17.74 0.26 -13.03
C TYR A 207 -18.96 -0.40 -13.68
N ASN A 208 -20.18 -0.05 -13.26
CA ASN A 208 -21.40 -0.50 -13.94
C ASN A 208 -21.46 0.02 -15.40
N GLN A 209 -21.13 1.29 -15.62
CA GLN A 209 -21.05 1.82 -16.99
C GLN A 209 -19.95 1.13 -17.80
N ALA A 210 -18.78 0.85 -17.20
CA ALA A 210 -17.73 0.08 -17.85
C ALA A 210 -18.23 -1.34 -18.24
N TYR A 211 -18.96 -2.02 -17.38
CA TYR A 211 -19.58 -3.32 -17.67
C TYR A 211 -20.58 -3.23 -18.82
N ARG A 212 -21.55 -2.34 -18.75
CA ARG A 212 -22.63 -2.18 -19.74
C ARG A 212 -22.10 -1.78 -21.13
N ARG A 213 -20.93 -1.18 -21.19
CA ARG A 213 -20.21 -0.81 -22.42
C ARG A 213 -19.26 -1.90 -22.92
N GLY A 214 -19.16 -3.04 -22.20
CA GLY A 214 -18.27 -4.14 -22.56
C GLY A 214 -16.79 -3.83 -22.33
N LEU A 215 -16.48 -2.88 -21.43
CA LEU A 215 -15.12 -2.46 -21.07
C LEU A 215 -14.57 -3.23 -19.87
N LEU A 216 -15.44 -3.73 -18.98
CA LEU A 216 -15.01 -4.52 -17.83
C LEU A 216 -14.74 -5.97 -18.27
N ASP A 217 -13.61 -6.51 -17.81
CA ASP A 217 -13.30 -7.94 -17.97
C ASP A 217 -14.42 -8.80 -17.38
N PRO A 218 -15.04 -9.68 -18.19
CA PRO A 218 -16.16 -10.51 -17.73
C PRO A 218 -15.77 -11.47 -16.59
N ASP A 219 -14.48 -11.82 -16.49
CA ASP A 219 -13.97 -12.72 -15.45
C ASP A 219 -13.61 -11.99 -14.13
N SER A 220 -13.88 -10.68 -14.05
CA SER A 220 -13.51 -9.84 -12.89
C SER A 220 -13.96 -10.42 -11.54
N ILE A 221 -15.16 -10.98 -11.46
CA ILE A 221 -15.70 -11.57 -10.23
C ILE A 221 -14.95 -12.84 -9.79
N SER A 222 -14.23 -13.48 -10.68
CA SER A 222 -13.46 -14.72 -10.42
C SER A 222 -11.95 -14.52 -10.46
N ASN A 223 -11.47 -13.34 -10.88
CA ASN A 223 -10.06 -13.03 -10.83
C ASN A 223 -9.60 -12.93 -9.38
N ASP A 224 -8.49 -13.60 -9.06
CA ASP A 224 -7.72 -13.30 -7.87
C ASP A 224 -6.72 -12.15 -8.14
N ARG A 225 -6.07 -11.66 -7.09
CA ARG A 225 -5.10 -10.58 -7.19
C ARG A 225 -3.92 -10.93 -8.11
N GLN A 226 -3.42 -12.17 -8.07
CA GLN A 226 -2.29 -12.58 -8.89
C GLN A 226 -2.65 -12.60 -10.37
N THR A 227 -3.84 -13.08 -10.70
CA THR A 227 -4.40 -13.04 -12.05
C THR A 227 -4.53 -11.61 -12.55
N GLN A 228 -5.05 -10.70 -11.73
CA GLN A 228 -5.16 -9.28 -12.08
C GLN A 228 -3.77 -8.66 -12.34
N ILE A 229 -2.81 -8.86 -11.43
CA ILE A 229 -1.43 -8.37 -11.58
C ILE A 229 -0.83 -8.89 -12.89
N ALA A 230 -0.98 -10.17 -13.19
CA ALA A 230 -0.48 -10.75 -14.43
C ALA A 230 -1.11 -10.10 -15.69
N LYS A 231 -2.43 -9.88 -15.69
CA LYS A 231 -3.13 -9.22 -16.79
C LYS A 231 -2.64 -7.78 -16.99
N VAL A 232 -2.44 -7.03 -15.90
CA VAL A 232 -1.93 -5.66 -15.94
C VAL A 232 -0.48 -5.63 -16.43
N ASN A 233 0.42 -6.46 -15.87
CA ASN A 233 1.83 -6.49 -16.26
C ASN A 233 2.02 -6.89 -17.73
N ASN A 234 1.16 -7.76 -18.25
CA ASN A 234 1.15 -8.10 -19.68
C ASN A 234 0.59 -6.98 -20.57
N GLY A 235 -0.08 -5.98 -20.00
CA GLY A 235 -0.60 -4.82 -20.72
C GLY A 235 -1.94 -5.06 -21.38
N TYR A 236 -2.75 -6.01 -20.89
CA TYR A 236 -4.07 -6.31 -21.46
C TYR A 236 -5.16 -5.33 -21.02
N ALA A 237 -4.92 -4.51 -20.00
CA ALA A 237 -5.84 -3.44 -19.58
C ALA A 237 -5.59 -2.15 -20.38
N MET A 238 -6.64 -1.45 -20.76
CA MET A 238 -6.52 -0.06 -21.26
C MET A 238 -6.30 0.92 -20.11
N VAL A 239 -7.05 0.76 -19.03
CA VAL A 239 -6.93 1.48 -17.77
C VAL A 239 -6.96 0.46 -16.64
N PRO A 240 -5.84 0.18 -15.99
CA PRO A 240 -5.82 -0.80 -14.92
C PRO A 240 -6.53 -0.25 -13.68
N SER A 241 -7.23 -1.10 -12.96
CA SER A 241 -7.68 -0.83 -11.60
C SER A 241 -6.73 -1.48 -10.59
N GLY A 242 -6.47 -0.82 -9.50
CA GLY A 242 -5.56 -1.27 -8.45
C GLY A 242 -4.17 -0.64 -8.51
N THR A 243 -3.33 -1.02 -7.56
CA THR A 243 -1.98 -0.48 -7.43
C THR A 243 -1.07 -1.03 -8.52
N ILE A 244 -0.47 -0.14 -9.31
CA ILE A 244 0.56 -0.48 -10.29
C ILE A 244 1.91 -0.22 -9.65
N GLN A 245 2.79 -1.23 -9.69
CA GLN A 245 4.17 -1.04 -9.30
C GLN A 245 4.96 -0.50 -10.50
N GLY A 246 5.32 0.78 -10.42
CA GLY A 246 5.92 1.49 -11.53
C GLY A 246 4.94 1.76 -12.66
N TYR A 247 5.35 2.55 -13.62
CA TYR A 247 4.46 2.89 -14.73
C TYR A 247 4.62 1.96 -15.94
N GLY A 248 5.71 1.21 -16.06
CA GLY A 248 5.91 0.24 -17.12
C GLY A 248 5.26 0.62 -18.44
N LYS A 249 4.31 -0.21 -18.88
CA LYS A 249 3.50 0.02 -20.10
C LYS A 249 2.45 1.14 -19.95
N TYR A 250 2.23 1.63 -18.72
CA TYR A 250 1.19 2.63 -18.41
C TYR A 250 1.84 3.97 -18.13
N LYS A 251 1.17 5.04 -18.52
CA LYS A 251 1.58 6.41 -18.20
C LYS A 251 0.43 7.16 -17.56
N PRO A 252 0.75 8.09 -16.64
CA PRO A 252 -0.29 8.84 -15.94
C PRO A 252 -1.02 9.80 -16.87
N VAL A 253 -2.31 9.93 -16.61
CA VAL A 253 -3.19 10.97 -17.17
C VAL A 253 -3.87 11.70 -16.04
N TYR A 254 -3.96 13.02 -16.15
CA TYR A 254 -4.64 13.85 -15.17
C TYR A 254 -6.09 14.07 -15.57
N LEU A 255 -7.01 13.73 -14.66
CA LEU A 255 -8.45 14.01 -14.83
C LEU A 255 -8.83 15.26 -14.04
N GLU A 256 -9.71 16.07 -14.60
CA GLU A 256 -10.25 17.24 -13.88
C GLU A 256 -10.94 16.80 -12.59
N GLY A 257 -10.61 17.47 -11.51
CA GLY A 257 -11.14 17.16 -10.17
C GLY A 257 -10.42 16.03 -9.42
N GLN A 258 -9.39 15.42 -10.01
CA GLN A 258 -8.53 14.50 -9.27
C GLN A 258 -7.86 15.21 -8.10
N LYS A 259 -7.79 14.51 -6.97
CA LYS A 259 -7.05 14.91 -5.80
C LYS A 259 -6.09 13.79 -5.46
N ILE A 260 -4.83 13.98 -5.79
CA ILE A 260 -3.82 12.96 -5.60
C ILE A 260 -3.20 13.12 -4.22
N TYR A 261 -3.18 12.06 -3.45
CA TYR A 261 -2.53 12.06 -2.15
C TYR A 261 -1.37 11.06 -2.11
N GLN A 262 -0.39 11.38 -1.29
CA GLN A 262 0.73 10.49 -1.04
C GLN A 262 0.26 9.35 -0.13
N GLU A 263 0.01 8.19 -0.72
CA GLU A 263 -0.23 6.99 0.05
C GLU A 263 1.08 6.55 0.73
N SER A 264 1.04 6.38 2.04
CA SER A 264 2.18 5.92 2.83
C SER A 264 1.75 4.81 3.78
N TRP A 265 2.63 3.84 3.94
CA TRP A 265 2.49 2.76 4.91
C TRP A 265 3.14 3.10 6.26
N ASN A 266 3.88 4.20 6.30
CA ASN A 266 4.60 4.66 7.47
C ASN A 266 3.82 5.71 8.24
N SER A 267 4.05 5.73 9.54
CA SER A 267 3.53 6.71 10.49
C SER A 267 4.62 7.05 11.50
N ILE A 268 4.60 8.26 12.03
CA ILE A 268 5.52 8.64 13.11
C ILE A 268 5.27 7.83 14.39
N TYR A 269 4.11 7.18 14.50
CA TYR A 269 3.76 6.29 15.62
C TYR A 269 4.01 4.81 15.31
N GLY A 270 4.48 4.50 14.11
CA GLY A 270 4.63 3.14 13.61
C GLY A 270 3.40 2.62 12.87
N GLY A 271 3.59 1.53 12.15
CA GLY A 271 2.57 0.89 11.33
C GLY A 271 1.71 -0.11 12.12
N LYS A 272 1.03 -0.97 11.38
CA LYS A 272 0.10 -1.99 11.90
C LYS A 272 0.74 -3.02 12.84
N TYR A 273 2.04 -3.29 12.67
CA TYR A 273 2.72 -4.37 13.37
C TYR A 273 3.77 -3.85 14.32
N LEU A 274 3.97 -4.60 15.41
CA LEU A 274 5.09 -4.46 16.32
C LEU A 274 5.98 -5.69 16.24
N LEU A 275 7.29 -5.52 16.38
CA LEU A 275 8.25 -6.61 16.46
C LEU A 275 8.48 -6.93 17.93
N VAL A 276 8.17 -8.15 18.35
CA VAL A 276 8.31 -8.62 19.72
C VAL A 276 9.37 -9.72 19.83
N ILE A 277 9.96 -9.83 21.01
CA ILE A 277 10.88 -10.92 21.37
C ILE A 277 10.15 -11.86 22.35
N ASN A 278 10.25 -13.16 22.10
CA ASN A 278 9.73 -14.18 22.99
C ASN A 278 10.47 -14.15 24.34
N ALA A 279 9.74 -13.92 25.44
CA ALA A 279 10.31 -13.88 26.78
C ALA A 279 10.99 -15.21 27.21
N LYS A 280 10.66 -16.33 26.56
CA LYS A 280 11.23 -17.64 26.81
C LYS A 280 12.25 -18.09 25.77
N SER A 281 12.65 -17.19 24.86
CA SER A 281 13.68 -17.48 23.86
C SER A 281 14.98 -17.89 24.53
N LYS A 282 15.69 -18.84 23.91
CA LYS A 282 17.06 -19.20 24.30
C LYS A 282 18.10 -18.32 23.61
N ASN A 283 17.66 -17.47 22.69
CA ASN A 283 18.49 -16.67 21.79
C ASN A 283 18.20 -15.16 21.99
N ILE A 284 17.87 -14.72 23.21
CA ILE A 284 17.47 -13.32 23.48
C ILE A 284 18.55 -12.34 23.00
N ASP A 285 19.81 -12.57 23.29
CA ASP A 285 20.90 -11.67 22.89
C ASP A 285 21.00 -11.55 21.35
N ALA A 286 20.77 -12.64 20.62
CA ALA A 286 20.75 -12.62 19.15
C ALA A 286 19.51 -11.91 18.61
N ALA A 287 18.35 -12.08 19.24
CA ALA A 287 17.12 -11.41 18.88
C ALA A 287 17.20 -9.89 19.10
N VAL A 288 17.77 -9.47 20.25
CA VAL A 288 18.05 -8.07 20.57
C VAL A 288 19.01 -7.45 19.55
N ALA A 289 20.13 -8.13 19.24
CA ALA A 289 21.09 -7.65 18.25
C ALA A 289 20.50 -7.57 16.84
N PHE A 290 19.61 -8.49 16.47
CA PHE A 290 18.90 -8.45 15.19
C PHE A 290 17.90 -7.28 15.15
N MET A 291 17.15 -7.06 16.22
CA MET A 291 16.20 -5.95 16.31
C MET A 291 16.93 -4.60 16.20
N ASP A 292 18.02 -4.41 16.89
CA ASP A 292 18.84 -3.20 16.80
C ASP A 292 19.40 -2.96 15.41
N MET A 293 19.85 -4.03 14.73
CA MET A 293 20.36 -3.97 13.36
C MET A 293 19.32 -3.47 12.35
N LEU A 294 18.02 -3.69 12.59
CA LEU A 294 16.96 -3.18 11.71
C LEU A 294 16.81 -1.65 11.77
N ALA A 295 17.44 -0.98 12.73
CA ALA A 295 17.55 0.48 12.80
C ALA A 295 18.87 1.00 12.24
N ASP A 296 19.82 0.14 11.87
CA ASP A 296 21.04 0.50 11.15
C ASP A 296 20.75 0.66 9.67
N ALA A 297 20.96 1.87 9.13
CA ALA A 297 20.60 2.19 7.75
C ALA A 297 21.38 1.36 6.72
N ASP A 298 22.66 1.09 6.95
CA ASP A 298 23.48 0.30 6.02
C ASP A 298 23.11 -1.18 6.07
N ALA A 299 22.88 -1.72 7.27
CA ALA A 299 22.44 -3.10 7.42
C ALA A 299 21.05 -3.31 6.79
N TYR A 300 20.13 -2.38 6.99
CA TYR A 300 18.81 -2.38 6.37
C TYR A 300 18.92 -2.31 4.83
N PHE A 301 19.78 -1.43 4.32
CA PHE A 301 20.01 -1.29 2.89
C PHE A 301 20.49 -2.61 2.26
N GLU A 302 21.47 -3.28 2.87
CA GLU A 302 21.99 -4.55 2.39
C GLU A 302 20.96 -5.69 2.48
N ILE A 303 20.16 -5.74 3.55
CA ILE A 303 19.10 -6.74 3.68
C ILE A 303 18.05 -6.56 2.59
N ARG A 304 17.70 -5.31 2.29
CA ARG A 304 16.69 -4.97 1.30
C ARG A 304 17.16 -5.14 -0.15
N ASN A 305 18.36 -4.65 -0.44
CA ASN A 305 18.87 -4.52 -1.81
C ASN A 305 19.93 -5.57 -2.18
N GLY A 306 20.20 -6.50 -1.25
CA GLY A 306 21.26 -7.49 -1.44
C GLY A 306 22.65 -6.93 -1.10
N ARG A 307 23.64 -7.85 -1.12
CA ARG A 307 25.03 -7.50 -0.82
C ARG A 307 25.63 -6.67 -1.94
N GLU A 308 26.64 -5.91 -1.59
CA GLU A 308 27.52 -5.24 -2.52
C GLU A 308 28.05 -6.25 -3.60
N GLY A 309 28.01 -5.82 -4.86
CA GLY A 309 28.40 -6.64 -6.00
C GLY A 309 27.40 -7.72 -6.44
N ALA A 310 26.25 -7.84 -5.75
CA ALA A 310 25.19 -8.79 -6.12
C ALA A 310 24.32 -8.27 -7.28
N ALA A 311 22.97 -8.35 -7.20
CA ALA A 311 22.10 -8.11 -8.34
C ALA A 311 21.73 -6.64 -8.59
N ILE A 312 21.73 -5.79 -7.54
CA ILE A 312 21.19 -4.42 -7.63
C ILE A 312 22.29 -3.38 -7.74
N TRP A 313 23.30 -3.45 -6.88
CA TRP A 313 24.28 -2.41 -6.69
C TRP A 313 25.70 -2.93 -6.45
N TYR A 314 26.70 -2.08 -6.65
CA TYR A 314 28.11 -2.35 -6.35
C TYR A 314 28.84 -1.05 -6.02
N LEU A 315 30.00 -1.13 -5.38
CA LEU A 315 30.94 -0.01 -5.23
C LEU A 315 31.96 -0.07 -6.36
N ASP A 316 32.19 1.05 -7.04
CA ASP A 316 33.26 1.16 -8.01
C ASP A 316 34.64 1.37 -7.33
N ASP A 317 35.70 1.51 -8.13
CA ASP A 317 37.08 1.65 -7.63
C ASP A 317 37.27 2.90 -6.75
N ASP A 318 36.42 3.91 -6.87
CA ASP A 318 36.42 5.13 -6.09
C ASP A 318 35.49 5.06 -4.86
N GLY A 319 34.82 3.92 -4.66
CA GLY A 319 33.87 3.68 -3.57
C GLY A 319 32.50 4.31 -3.78
N VAL A 320 32.16 4.69 -5.02
CA VAL A 320 30.86 5.25 -5.38
C VAL A 320 29.86 4.12 -5.63
N CYS A 321 28.68 4.22 -5.02
CA CYS A 321 27.64 3.22 -5.15
C CYS A 321 26.91 3.34 -6.49
N GLN A 322 27.11 2.34 -7.34
CA GLN A 322 26.56 2.25 -8.69
C GLN A 322 25.45 1.20 -8.76
N LEU A 323 24.52 1.39 -9.70
CA LEU A 323 23.54 0.34 -10.06
C LEU A 323 24.16 -0.69 -11.01
N GLN A 324 23.81 -1.96 -10.82
CA GLN A 324 24.13 -3.01 -11.79
C GLN A 324 23.39 -2.76 -13.10
N GLN A 325 24.13 -2.86 -14.24
CA GLN A 325 23.52 -2.66 -15.55
C GLN A 325 22.35 -3.61 -15.81
N SER A 326 22.46 -4.86 -15.36
CA SER A 326 21.39 -5.85 -15.47
C SER A 326 20.13 -5.46 -14.70
N TYR A 327 20.28 -4.78 -13.57
CA TYR A 327 19.15 -4.24 -12.82
C TYR A 327 18.47 -3.09 -13.56
N ILE A 328 19.26 -2.16 -14.09
CA ILE A 328 18.77 -1.03 -14.91
C ILE A 328 18.00 -1.56 -16.14
N ASP A 329 18.60 -2.49 -16.90
CA ASP A 329 18.03 -3.04 -18.14
C ASP A 329 16.68 -3.73 -17.93
N ASN A 330 16.47 -4.27 -16.75
CA ASN A 330 15.25 -4.99 -16.40
C ASN A 330 14.26 -4.15 -15.60
N TYR A 331 14.69 -3.04 -15.05
CA TYR A 331 13.81 -2.15 -14.29
C TYR A 331 12.74 -1.55 -15.21
N GLY A 332 11.50 -1.61 -14.83
CA GLY A 332 10.38 -1.14 -15.64
C GLY A 332 9.92 -2.10 -16.76
N SER A 333 10.58 -3.25 -16.93
CA SER A 333 10.13 -4.31 -17.85
C SER A 333 8.90 -5.09 -17.34
N GLY A 334 8.47 -4.83 -16.12
CA GLY A 334 7.43 -5.56 -15.41
C GLY A 334 7.91 -6.89 -14.81
N ASN A 335 9.20 -7.16 -14.90
CA ASN A 335 9.83 -8.33 -14.30
C ASN A 335 10.40 -7.97 -12.93
N ASP A 336 9.57 -7.96 -11.90
CA ASP A 336 9.97 -7.72 -10.50
C ASP A 336 10.92 -8.78 -9.92
N THR A 337 11.28 -9.77 -10.69
CA THR A 337 12.02 -10.95 -10.23
C THR A 337 13.41 -11.06 -10.84
N ILE A 338 14.23 -10.01 -10.66
CA ILE A 338 15.60 -10.10 -11.14
C ILE A 338 16.56 -10.38 -10.01
N PHE A 339 16.17 -11.29 -9.19
CA PHE A 339 17.10 -11.90 -8.27
C PHE A 339 17.38 -13.32 -8.76
N SER A 340 18.04 -13.41 -9.92
CA SER A 340 18.15 -14.64 -10.70
C SER A 340 19.17 -15.66 -10.19
N ASP A 341 19.92 -15.33 -9.14
CA ASP A 341 20.94 -16.25 -8.60
C ASP A 341 20.46 -17.08 -7.40
N GLY A 342 19.20 -16.92 -7.00
CA GLY A 342 18.61 -17.71 -5.91
C GLY A 342 19.17 -17.41 -4.52
N GLU A 343 20.12 -16.48 -4.39
CA GLU A 343 20.76 -16.13 -3.12
C GLU A 343 20.18 -14.88 -2.46
N ILE A 344 19.41 -14.06 -3.17
CA ILE A 344 18.83 -12.82 -2.65
C ILE A 344 17.36 -13.01 -2.35
N ALA A 345 17.04 -13.39 -1.13
CA ALA A 345 15.72 -13.21 -0.59
C ALA A 345 15.56 -11.73 -0.22
N THR A 346 14.85 -10.97 -1.03
CA THR A 346 14.39 -9.65 -0.61
C THR A 346 13.28 -9.82 0.41
N LEU A 347 13.45 -9.24 1.58
CA LEU A 347 12.43 -9.25 2.65
C LEU A 347 11.39 -8.14 2.39
N TRP A 348 10.84 -8.07 1.17
CA TRP A 348 9.91 -7.02 0.75
C TRP A 348 8.66 -6.91 1.63
N ASN A 349 8.22 -8.02 2.20
CA ASN A 349 7.00 -8.09 3.00
C ASN A 349 7.27 -8.09 4.50
N THR A 350 8.50 -7.83 4.92
CA THR A 350 8.84 -7.74 6.34
C THR A 350 8.69 -6.30 6.80
N PRO A 351 7.88 -5.99 7.82
CA PRO A 351 7.79 -4.65 8.37
C PRO A 351 9.15 -4.23 8.95
N TRP A 352 9.70 -3.13 8.46
CA TRP A 352 10.95 -2.54 8.91
C TRP A 352 10.70 -1.60 10.08
N LEU A 353 11.69 -1.36 10.93
CA LEU A 353 11.54 -0.40 12.02
C LEU A 353 11.37 1.02 11.48
N ILE A 354 12.19 1.42 10.49
CA ILE A 354 12.11 2.74 9.88
C ILE A 354 11.75 2.58 8.41
N ASP A 355 10.74 3.29 7.94
CA ASP A 355 10.34 3.38 6.54
C ASP A 355 10.15 4.85 6.12
N ASP A 356 11.24 5.60 6.05
CA ASP A 356 11.27 7.00 5.66
C ASP A 356 12.17 7.20 4.42
N ASN A 357 11.68 7.95 3.41
CA ASN A 357 12.47 8.28 2.23
C ASN A 357 13.67 9.17 2.53
N ASN A 358 13.67 9.88 3.66
CA ASN A 358 14.79 10.69 4.12
C ASN A 358 15.82 9.89 4.93
N TYR A 359 15.63 8.57 5.06
CA TYR A 359 16.56 7.69 5.75
C TYR A 359 17.67 7.26 4.80
N TYR A 360 18.83 7.87 4.99
CA TYR A 360 20.00 7.68 4.14
C TYR A 360 20.96 6.63 4.70
N THR A 361 21.75 6.03 3.79
CA THR A 361 22.86 5.13 4.11
C THR A 361 24.19 5.90 4.17
N SER A 362 25.29 5.22 4.47
CA SER A 362 26.64 5.78 4.28
C SER A 362 27.11 5.71 2.82
N TYR A 363 26.40 5.00 1.95
CA TYR A 363 26.74 4.86 0.54
C TYR A 363 26.41 6.13 -0.25
N VAL A 364 27.36 6.60 -1.06
CA VAL A 364 27.23 7.81 -1.87
C VAL A 364 27.09 7.43 -3.35
N GLY A 365 26.17 8.05 -4.05
CA GLY A 365 25.92 7.83 -5.48
C GLY A 365 26.79 8.67 -6.41
N PRO A 366 26.64 8.48 -7.75
CA PRO A 366 27.39 9.25 -8.76
C PRO A 366 27.10 10.75 -8.73
N ASP A 367 25.94 11.15 -8.21
CA ASP A 367 25.51 12.54 -8.01
C ASP A 367 26.16 13.21 -6.77
N GLY A 368 26.89 12.44 -5.97
CA GLY A 368 27.52 12.89 -4.72
C GLY A 368 26.55 12.90 -3.52
N GLU A 369 25.32 12.44 -3.70
CA GLU A 369 24.31 12.36 -2.64
C GLU A 369 24.34 10.98 -1.97
N TYR A 370 23.99 10.95 -0.70
CA TYR A 370 23.81 9.67 0.01
C TYR A 370 22.67 8.87 -0.58
N ARG A 371 22.91 7.58 -0.79
CA ARG A 371 21.86 6.66 -1.27
C ARG A 371 20.73 6.55 -0.28
N LYS A 372 19.51 6.71 -0.77
CA LYS A 372 18.30 6.33 -0.07
C LYS A 372 18.19 4.82 -0.06
N ARG A 373 17.45 4.30 0.89
CA ARG A 373 17.28 2.84 1.03
C ARG A 373 16.59 2.16 -0.17
N ARG A 374 15.88 2.92 -1.02
CA ARG A 374 15.16 2.39 -2.18
C ARG A 374 15.86 2.83 -3.46
N PRO A 375 16.35 1.88 -4.29
CA PRO A 375 16.95 2.23 -5.57
C PRO A 375 16.01 3.03 -6.50
N GLU A 376 14.71 2.83 -6.38
CA GLU A 376 13.68 3.56 -7.13
C GLU A 376 13.72 5.08 -6.90
N ASP A 377 14.25 5.50 -5.77
CA ASP A 377 14.37 6.92 -5.38
C ASP A 377 15.77 7.49 -5.70
N TRP A 378 16.65 6.75 -6.39
CA TRP A 378 17.95 7.21 -6.81
C TRP A 378 17.86 7.95 -8.13
N SER A 379 18.57 9.08 -8.21
CA SER A 379 18.53 9.97 -9.38
C SER A 379 18.91 9.29 -10.69
N ASP A 380 19.92 8.43 -10.66
CA ASP A 380 20.38 7.67 -11.83
C ASP A 380 19.35 6.66 -12.33
N LEU A 381 18.63 5.95 -11.45
CA LEU A 381 17.55 5.08 -11.87
C LEU A 381 16.32 5.85 -12.36
N MET A 382 16.01 6.96 -11.71
CA MET A 382 14.95 7.86 -12.18
C MET A 382 15.26 8.39 -13.58
N GLU A 383 16.49 8.83 -13.84
CA GLU A 383 16.90 9.29 -15.16
C GLU A 383 16.71 8.22 -16.23
N VAL A 384 17.12 6.97 -15.97
CA VAL A 384 16.93 5.85 -16.90
C VAL A 384 15.43 5.57 -17.12
N THR A 385 14.64 5.49 -16.03
CA THR A 385 13.20 5.18 -16.08
C THR A 385 12.45 6.21 -16.93
N TYR A 386 12.71 7.49 -16.72
CA TYR A 386 12.00 8.59 -17.41
C TYR A 386 12.60 8.99 -18.75
N ASN A 387 13.64 8.29 -19.23
CA ASN A 387 14.28 8.54 -20.53
C ASN A 387 13.89 7.55 -21.64
N THR A 388 12.91 6.68 -21.39
CA THR A 388 12.35 5.78 -22.41
C THR A 388 11.56 6.55 -23.46
N ASP A 389 11.36 5.98 -24.65
CA ASP A 389 10.63 6.64 -25.74
C ASP A 389 9.18 6.98 -25.32
N ASP A 390 8.52 6.11 -24.56
CA ASP A 390 7.18 6.35 -24.04
C ASP A 390 7.13 7.57 -23.10
N TRP A 391 8.15 7.72 -22.22
CA TRP A 391 8.22 8.88 -21.34
C TRP A 391 8.59 10.16 -22.09
N LYS A 392 9.41 10.08 -23.13
CA LYS A 392 9.68 11.24 -24.00
C LYS A 392 8.41 11.72 -24.69
N GLN A 393 7.62 10.80 -25.22
CA GLN A 393 6.30 11.12 -25.81
C GLN A 393 5.36 11.73 -24.76
N TRP A 394 5.36 11.18 -23.54
CA TRP A 394 4.54 11.70 -22.46
C TRP A 394 4.95 13.13 -22.07
N LYS A 395 6.25 13.38 -21.91
CA LYS A 395 6.80 14.71 -21.63
C LYS A 395 6.48 15.72 -22.75
N GLU A 396 6.62 15.30 -24.00
CA GLU A 396 6.26 16.13 -25.16
C GLU A 396 4.78 16.49 -25.17
N LEU A 397 3.92 15.53 -24.83
CA LEU A 397 2.47 15.75 -24.79
C LEU A 397 2.04 16.64 -23.63
N THR A 398 2.59 16.44 -22.44
CA THR A 398 2.13 17.10 -21.23
C THR A 398 2.90 18.38 -20.88
N GLY A 399 4.15 18.49 -21.33
CA GLY A 399 5.05 19.59 -21.00
C GLY A 399 5.71 19.48 -19.62
N TYR A 400 5.53 18.36 -18.90
CA TYR A 400 6.11 18.12 -17.58
C TYR A 400 7.21 17.07 -17.62
N ASP A 401 8.19 17.17 -16.73
CA ASP A 401 9.23 16.16 -16.57
C ASP A 401 8.73 14.97 -15.73
N PHE A 402 7.93 15.24 -14.70
CA PHE A 402 7.35 14.24 -13.80
C PHE A 402 5.84 14.45 -13.63
N SER A 403 5.12 13.36 -13.44
CA SER A 403 3.66 13.42 -13.24
C SER A 403 3.27 14.17 -11.96
N VAL A 404 4.12 14.14 -10.92
CA VAL A 404 3.89 14.90 -9.69
C VAL A 404 3.86 16.40 -9.96
N ASP A 405 4.72 16.91 -10.84
CA ASP A 405 4.75 18.35 -11.18
C ASP A 405 3.44 18.81 -11.80
N GLN A 406 2.85 17.98 -12.68
CA GLN A 406 1.54 18.26 -13.29
C GLN A 406 0.44 18.39 -12.23
N VAL A 407 0.42 17.50 -11.25
CA VAL A 407 -0.58 17.50 -10.19
C VAL A 407 -0.35 18.65 -9.20
N MET A 408 0.91 18.97 -8.90
CA MET A 408 1.28 20.10 -8.05
C MET A 408 0.90 21.44 -8.70
N ASP A 409 1.15 21.61 -9.99
CA ASP A 409 0.74 22.80 -10.74
C ASP A 409 -0.79 22.97 -10.75
N ALA A 410 -1.52 21.86 -10.79
CA ALA A 410 -2.98 21.87 -10.65
C ALA A 410 -3.45 22.19 -9.22
N GLY A 411 -2.56 22.24 -8.23
CA GLY A 411 -2.88 22.47 -6.82
C GLY A 411 -3.61 21.31 -6.15
N ASN A 412 -3.46 20.09 -6.68
CA ASN A 412 -4.22 18.91 -6.28
C ASN A 412 -3.34 17.75 -5.77
N TYR A 413 -2.18 18.08 -5.22
CA TYR A 413 -1.30 17.14 -4.53
C TYR A 413 -1.31 17.36 -3.01
N TYR A 414 -1.51 16.30 -2.25
CA TYR A 414 -1.69 16.35 -0.80
C TYR A 414 -0.82 15.32 -0.08
N LEU A 415 -0.34 15.70 1.09
CA LEU A 415 0.25 14.77 2.08
C LEU A 415 -0.82 14.40 3.11
N THR A 416 -0.97 13.11 3.40
CA THR A 416 -2.07 12.60 4.25
C THR A 416 -1.65 12.35 5.70
N SER A 417 -0.69 13.13 6.23
CA SER A 417 -0.14 12.92 7.57
C SER A 417 -1.18 12.96 8.69
N ASP A 418 -2.20 13.81 8.56
CA ASP A 418 -3.16 14.03 9.65
C ASP A 418 -4.07 12.82 9.91
N LEU A 419 -4.42 12.05 8.88
CA LEU A 419 -5.26 10.87 9.04
C LEU A 419 -4.59 9.75 9.84
N ASP A 420 -3.27 9.59 9.71
CA ASP A 420 -2.56 8.57 10.47
C ASP A 420 -2.55 8.88 11.96
N TYR A 421 -2.52 10.16 12.34
CA TYR A 421 -2.66 10.57 13.74
C TYR A 421 -4.02 10.16 14.28
N ILE A 422 -5.08 10.50 13.57
CA ILE A 422 -6.44 10.23 14.00
C ILE A 422 -6.66 8.74 14.20
N THR A 423 -6.29 7.91 13.23
CA THR A 423 -6.51 6.46 13.29
C THR A 423 -5.70 5.77 14.38
N ASN A 424 -4.52 6.29 14.72
CA ASN A 424 -3.71 5.73 15.81
C ASN A 424 -4.35 5.93 17.20
N PHE A 425 -5.14 6.99 17.39
CA PHE A 425 -5.83 7.28 18.65
C PHE A 425 -7.29 6.81 18.68
N ALA A 426 -7.77 6.24 17.60
CA ALA A 426 -9.12 5.72 17.51
C ALA A 426 -9.25 4.35 18.23
N SER A 427 -10.41 4.12 18.86
CA SER A 427 -10.67 2.90 19.61
C SER A 427 -10.81 1.67 18.71
N THR A 428 -10.39 0.52 19.20
CA THR A 428 -10.64 -0.77 18.55
C THR A 428 -12.08 -1.20 18.81
N PRO A 429 -12.86 -1.63 17.77
CA PRO A 429 -14.18 -2.21 17.99
C PRO A 429 -14.14 -3.44 18.89
N ASP A 430 -15.12 -3.60 19.76
CA ASP A 430 -15.26 -4.83 20.55
C ASP A 430 -15.62 -6.04 19.67
N ASP A 431 -15.59 -7.25 20.24
CA ASP A 431 -15.79 -8.49 19.49
C ASP A 431 -17.18 -8.59 18.84
N MET A 432 -18.22 -8.05 19.49
CA MET A 432 -19.56 -8.03 18.90
C MET A 432 -19.66 -7.03 17.76
N MET A 433 -19.03 -5.86 17.90
CA MET A 433 -18.93 -4.90 16.83
C MET A 433 -18.14 -5.47 15.65
N LYS A 434 -17.01 -6.15 15.88
CA LYS A 434 -16.23 -6.80 14.81
C LYS A 434 -17.07 -7.78 14.00
N LEU A 435 -17.85 -8.63 14.67
CA LEU A 435 -18.77 -9.59 14.00
C LEU A 435 -19.85 -8.87 13.18
N THR A 436 -20.39 -7.77 13.72
CA THR A 436 -21.40 -6.98 13.01
C THR A 436 -20.81 -6.29 11.79
N ILE A 437 -19.61 -5.70 11.92
CA ILE A 437 -18.87 -5.08 10.82
C ILE A 437 -18.61 -6.10 9.71
N ASP A 438 -18.20 -7.33 10.05
CA ASP A 438 -17.98 -8.39 9.07
C ASP A 438 -19.25 -8.79 8.33
N ALA A 439 -20.37 -8.89 9.04
CA ALA A 439 -21.66 -9.19 8.43
C ALA A 439 -22.11 -8.06 7.47
N ILE A 440 -21.93 -6.80 7.86
CA ILE A 440 -22.25 -5.64 7.02
C ILE A 440 -21.34 -5.62 5.78
N ARG A 441 -20.03 -5.85 5.96
CA ARG A 441 -19.08 -5.95 4.85
C ARG A 441 -19.56 -6.97 3.81
N ASP A 442 -19.98 -8.14 4.24
CA ASP A 442 -20.44 -9.20 3.33
C ASP A 442 -21.67 -8.75 2.52
N VAL A 443 -22.59 -8.01 3.14
CA VAL A 443 -23.72 -7.38 2.43
C VAL A 443 -23.21 -6.37 1.41
N VAL A 444 -22.33 -5.46 1.80
CA VAL A 444 -21.77 -4.43 0.92
C VAL A 444 -21.08 -5.05 -0.28
N VAL A 445 -20.15 -6.00 -0.06
CA VAL A 445 -19.38 -6.63 -1.15
C VAL A 445 -20.30 -7.38 -2.12
N ASN A 446 -21.22 -8.21 -1.60
CA ASN A 446 -22.13 -8.98 -2.44
C ASN A 446 -23.09 -8.09 -3.25
N ALA A 447 -23.62 -7.04 -2.64
CA ALA A 447 -24.49 -6.10 -3.33
C ALA A 447 -23.72 -5.26 -4.37
N SER A 448 -22.50 -4.86 -4.05
CA SER A 448 -21.63 -4.11 -4.96
C SER A 448 -21.33 -4.89 -6.24
N TRP A 449 -21.02 -6.18 -6.16
CA TRP A 449 -20.89 -7.02 -7.35
C TRP A 449 -22.17 -7.07 -8.18
N LYS A 450 -23.34 -7.22 -7.55
CA LYS A 450 -24.61 -7.19 -8.27
C LYS A 450 -24.85 -5.84 -8.96
N MET A 451 -24.48 -4.72 -8.31
CA MET A 451 -24.60 -3.39 -8.88
C MET A 451 -23.64 -3.16 -10.07
N VAL A 452 -22.40 -3.66 -9.97
CA VAL A 452 -21.45 -3.62 -11.08
C VAL A 452 -22.01 -4.32 -12.32
N TYR A 453 -22.72 -5.42 -12.16
CA TYR A 453 -23.33 -6.21 -13.24
C TYR A 453 -24.82 -5.87 -13.51
N ALA A 454 -25.35 -4.80 -12.96
CA ALA A 454 -26.72 -4.38 -13.22
C ALA A 454 -26.92 -3.95 -14.68
N GLU A 455 -28.01 -4.37 -15.30
CA GLU A 455 -28.29 -4.13 -16.72
C GLU A 455 -28.89 -2.74 -17.00
N SER A 456 -29.40 -2.07 -15.95
CA SER A 456 -30.01 -0.76 -16.05
C SER A 456 -29.70 0.11 -14.84
N ASP A 457 -29.91 1.43 -14.97
CA ASP A 457 -29.80 2.36 -13.86
C ASP A 457 -30.88 2.12 -12.81
N GLU A 458 -32.07 1.66 -13.23
CA GLU A 458 -33.16 1.31 -12.34
C GLU A 458 -32.81 0.10 -11.46
N ASP A 459 -32.23 -0.95 -12.06
CA ASP A 459 -31.74 -2.13 -11.34
C ASP A 459 -30.63 -1.75 -10.36
N PHE A 460 -29.70 -0.90 -10.81
CA PHE A 460 -28.62 -0.40 -9.95
C PHE A 460 -29.17 0.31 -8.71
N GLU A 461 -30.06 1.28 -8.87
CA GLU A 461 -30.63 2.06 -7.77
C GLU A 461 -31.51 1.20 -6.84
N ALA A 462 -32.20 0.18 -7.37
CA ALA A 462 -32.95 -0.78 -6.57
C ALA A 462 -31.99 -1.64 -5.70
N LEU A 463 -30.90 -2.13 -6.27
CA LEU A 463 -29.87 -2.89 -5.53
C LEU A 463 -29.18 -2.02 -4.48
N TRP A 464 -28.88 -0.76 -4.81
CA TRP A 464 -28.33 0.21 -3.85
C TRP A 464 -29.26 0.41 -2.66
N SER A 465 -30.53 0.71 -2.92
CA SER A 465 -31.53 0.93 -1.87
C SER A 465 -31.70 -0.30 -0.97
N GLN A 466 -31.67 -1.49 -1.56
CA GLN A 466 -31.77 -2.75 -0.81
C GLN A 466 -30.52 -2.95 0.05
N MET A 467 -29.30 -2.72 -0.48
CA MET A 467 -28.05 -2.82 0.28
C MET A 467 -28.06 -1.89 1.49
N VAL A 468 -28.45 -0.62 1.30
CA VAL A 468 -28.53 0.36 2.38
C VAL A 468 -29.50 -0.11 3.47
N GLN A 469 -30.66 -0.67 3.08
CA GLN A 469 -31.63 -1.19 4.04
C GLN A 469 -31.09 -2.41 4.79
N ASP A 470 -30.50 -3.38 4.08
CA ASP A 470 -29.94 -4.59 4.68
C ASP A 470 -28.82 -4.24 5.68
N CYS A 471 -27.96 -3.26 5.36
CA CYS A 471 -26.93 -2.79 6.29
C CYS A 471 -27.54 -2.13 7.53
N LYS A 472 -28.59 -1.31 7.36
CA LYS A 472 -29.31 -0.69 8.49
C LYS A 472 -29.97 -1.73 9.40
N ASP A 473 -30.56 -2.77 8.82
CA ASP A 473 -31.20 -3.87 9.57
C ASP A 473 -30.17 -4.67 10.39
N LEU A 474 -28.91 -4.69 9.97
CA LEU A 474 -27.78 -5.26 10.73
C LEU A 474 -27.23 -4.31 11.81
N GLY A 475 -27.70 -3.07 11.90
CA GLY A 475 -27.23 -2.11 12.89
C GLY A 475 -26.07 -1.22 12.41
N ALA A 476 -25.91 -1.06 11.10
CA ALA A 476 -24.83 -0.24 10.53
C ALA A 476 -24.81 1.21 11.06
N GLN A 477 -25.99 1.80 11.32
CA GLN A 477 -26.06 3.18 11.79
C GLN A 477 -25.42 3.35 13.17
N ASP A 478 -25.65 2.42 14.10
CA ASP A 478 -25.07 2.48 15.44
C ASP A 478 -23.53 2.37 15.39
N ILE A 479 -23.01 1.52 14.51
CA ILE A 479 -21.58 1.35 14.28
C ILE A 479 -20.96 2.62 13.66
N ILE A 480 -21.62 3.20 12.66
CA ILE A 480 -21.19 4.44 12.01
C ILE A 480 -21.16 5.58 13.03
N ASP A 481 -22.22 5.78 13.78
CA ASP A 481 -22.33 6.85 14.75
C ASP A 481 -21.28 6.71 15.87
N TRP A 482 -21.05 5.49 16.35
CA TRP A 482 -19.99 5.18 17.30
C TRP A 482 -18.61 5.56 16.73
N ARG A 483 -18.30 5.11 15.51
CA ARG A 483 -16.97 5.34 14.92
C ARG A 483 -16.73 6.80 14.61
N LEU A 484 -17.72 7.51 14.08
CA LEU A 484 -17.59 8.95 13.82
C LEU A 484 -17.34 9.76 15.10
N ALA A 485 -18.03 9.43 16.20
CA ALA A 485 -17.80 10.07 17.49
C ALA A 485 -16.40 9.74 18.07
N ASP A 486 -15.94 8.51 17.90
CA ASP A 486 -14.62 8.05 18.31
C ASP A 486 -13.50 8.77 17.55
N LEU A 487 -13.62 8.87 16.22
CA LEU A 487 -12.68 9.58 15.37
C LEU A 487 -12.62 11.09 15.71
N GLU A 488 -13.76 11.73 16.00
CA GLU A 488 -13.78 13.12 16.47
C GLU A 488 -13.08 13.28 17.84
N THR A 489 -13.15 12.29 18.70
CA THR A 489 -12.41 12.28 19.96
C THR A 489 -10.90 12.12 19.70
N ALA A 490 -10.55 11.21 18.82
CA ALA A 490 -9.16 10.96 18.44
C ALA A 490 -8.48 12.20 17.80
N LYS A 491 -9.23 13.04 17.07
CA LYS A 491 -8.72 14.31 16.53
C LYS A 491 -8.31 15.33 17.60
N GLN A 492 -8.79 15.18 18.83
CA GLN A 492 -8.52 16.11 19.93
C GLN A 492 -7.34 15.70 20.80
N THR A 493 -6.84 14.46 20.61
CA THR A 493 -5.70 13.89 21.32
C THR A 493 -4.40 14.23 20.64
#